data_a071627c11ac79fc25af36ae5cc8bc02
#
_entry.id   a071627c11ac79fc25af36ae5cc8bc02
#
_cell.length_a   1.000
_cell.length_b   1.000
_cell.length_c   1.000
_cell.angle_alpha   90.00
_cell.angle_beta   90.00
_cell.angle_gamma   90.00
#
_symmetry.space_group_name_H-M   'P 1'
#
loop_
_entity.id
_entity.type
_entity.pdbx_description
1 polymer ?
#
loop_
_entity_poly.entity_id
_entity_poly.type
_entity_poly.pdbx_seq_one_letter_code
_entity_poly.pdbx_strand_id
1 'polypeptide(L)'
;EERDWSSDVCSSDLVMWRRGLDYKHGTGHGVGCFLNVHEGPQNFSLHASSYPLAENMIVSIEPGYYRENAFGIRIENLARIVVDEESGMLKFAVLTLAPLDKRLIDKYLLTDEEISWLNDYHRDVLQKVSPYLTEEEKIWLKEACSSL
;
A
#
# COMPACT_ATOMS: atom_id res chain seq x y z
N GLU A 1 -15.73 15.94 22.95
CA GLU A 1 -15.63 16.29 21.52
C GLU A 1 -15.72 14.98 20.73
N GLU A 2 -16.83 14.79 20.03
CA GLU A 2 -16.95 13.71 19.06
C GLU A 2 -15.99 14.03 17.91
N ARG A 3 -14.94 13.23 17.75
CA ARG A 3 -14.11 13.30 16.55
C ARG A 3 -14.94 12.80 15.38
N ASP A 4 -15.07 13.64 14.37
CA ASP A 4 -15.59 13.22 13.08
C ASP A 4 -14.57 12.26 12.45
N TRP A 5 -14.88 10.97 12.49
CA TRP A 5 -14.04 9.88 12.00
C TRP A 5 -14.15 9.72 10.48
N SER A 6 -14.89 10.58 9.79
CA SER A 6 -15.30 10.34 8.40
C SER A 6 -14.26 10.71 7.35
N SER A 7 -13.21 11.47 7.67
CA SER A 7 -12.29 12.01 6.66
C SER A 7 -10.81 11.64 6.80
N ASP A 8 -10.36 11.15 7.95
CA ASP A 8 -8.93 11.09 8.28
C ASP A 8 -8.40 9.68 8.55
N VAL A 9 -9.22 8.64 8.41
CA VAL A 9 -8.85 7.26 8.75
C VAL A 9 -8.68 6.41 7.51
N CYS A 10 -7.45 6.01 7.23
CA CYS A 10 -7.20 4.97 6.23
C CYS A 10 -7.60 3.58 6.77
N SER A 11 -8.10 2.71 5.92
CA SER A 11 -8.47 1.34 6.31
C SER A 11 -7.30 0.55 6.93
N SER A 12 -6.07 0.86 6.56
CA SER A 12 -4.84 0.30 7.15
C SER A 12 -4.67 0.68 8.62
N ASP A 13 -5.03 1.91 9.00
CA ASP A 13 -4.95 2.39 10.38
C ASP A 13 -5.93 1.63 11.27
N LEU A 14 -7.14 1.38 10.77
CA LEU A 14 -8.16 0.62 11.50
C LEU A 14 -7.72 -0.79 11.86
N VAL A 15 -6.96 -1.45 11.01
CA VAL A 15 -6.43 -2.81 11.28
C VAL A 15 -5.47 -2.77 12.45
N MET A 16 -4.59 -1.78 12.50
CA MET A 16 -3.63 -1.58 13.58
C MET A 16 -4.33 -1.20 14.89
N TRP A 17 -5.23 -0.23 14.84
CA TRP A 17 -5.95 0.26 16.02
C TRP A 17 -6.85 -0.79 16.67
N ARG A 18 -7.48 -1.66 15.88
CA ARG A 18 -8.26 -2.80 16.43
C ARG A 18 -7.41 -3.75 17.27
N ARG A 19 -6.09 -3.73 17.10
CA ARG A 19 -5.11 -4.51 17.87
C ARG A 19 -4.36 -3.69 18.91
N GLY A 20 -4.76 -2.44 19.15
CA GLY A 20 -4.09 -1.52 20.06
C GLY A 20 -2.70 -1.10 19.59
N LEU A 21 -2.42 -1.20 18.29
CA LEU A 21 -1.17 -0.81 17.67
C LEU A 21 -1.36 0.50 16.89
N ASP A 22 -0.29 1.29 16.81
CA ASP A 22 -0.28 2.56 16.08
C ASP A 22 1.13 2.89 15.62
N TYR A 23 1.24 3.84 14.69
CA TYR A 23 2.50 4.43 14.25
C TYR A 23 2.38 5.95 14.16
N LYS A 24 3.51 6.66 14.28
CA LYS A 24 3.54 8.12 14.50
C LYS A 24 3.81 8.94 13.23
N HIS A 25 3.65 8.37 12.06
CA HIS A 25 3.79 9.07 10.79
C HIS A 25 2.50 9.00 9.98
N GLY A 26 2.39 9.78 8.91
CA GLY A 26 1.26 9.69 7.99
C GLY A 26 1.21 8.34 7.28
N THR A 27 0.02 7.88 6.94
CA THR A 27 -0.17 6.63 6.19
C THR A 27 0.18 6.78 4.72
N GLY A 28 0.18 8.02 4.21
CA GLY A 28 0.57 8.31 2.85
C GLY A 28 0.59 9.80 2.54
N HIS A 29 1.20 10.14 1.45
CA HIS A 29 1.39 11.50 0.96
C HIS A 29 1.32 11.56 -0.57
N GLY A 30 1.12 12.76 -1.10
CA GLY A 30 1.28 13.03 -2.52
C GLY A 30 2.73 12.86 -2.98
N VAL A 31 2.89 12.51 -4.24
CA VAL A 31 4.20 12.31 -4.88
C VAL A 31 4.32 13.26 -6.05
N GLY A 32 5.43 14.00 -6.11
CA GLY A 32 5.71 14.98 -7.15
C GLY A 32 6.07 14.33 -8.48
N CYS A 33 5.64 14.96 -9.57
CA CYS A 33 5.92 14.48 -10.93
C CYS A 33 7.40 14.70 -11.34
N PHE A 34 8.17 15.47 -10.58
CA PHE A 34 9.54 15.81 -10.89
C PHE A 34 10.51 15.45 -9.75
N LEU A 35 10.46 14.17 -9.34
CA LEU A 35 11.35 13.55 -8.34
C LEU A 35 11.16 14.05 -6.90
N ASN A 36 10.17 14.85 -6.61
CA ASN A 36 9.88 15.27 -5.25
C ASN A 36 9.07 14.18 -4.54
N VAL A 37 9.69 13.49 -3.59
CA VAL A 37 9.09 12.33 -2.90
C VAL A 37 7.83 12.75 -2.13
N HIS A 38 7.88 13.85 -1.41
CA HIS A 38 6.78 14.41 -0.65
C HIS A 38 6.28 15.67 -1.33
N GLU A 39 5.18 15.60 -2.05
CA GLU A 39 4.56 16.74 -2.71
C GLU A 39 3.05 16.67 -2.58
N GLY A 40 2.48 17.68 -1.89
CA GLY A 40 1.04 17.85 -1.74
C GLY A 40 0.36 18.39 -3.01
N PRO A 41 -0.93 18.73 -2.89
CA PRO A 41 -1.66 19.04 -1.64
C PRO A 41 -2.26 17.83 -0.90
N GLN A 42 -2.40 16.68 -1.57
CA GLN A 42 -3.04 15.50 -1.00
C GLN A 42 -2.13 14.76 0.00
N ASN A 43 -2.74 14.22 1.04
CA ASN A 43 -2.09 13.31 1.98
C ASN A 43 -3.11 12.38 2.67
N PHE A 44 -2.59 11.32 3.31
CA PHE A 44 -3.30 10.48 4.27
C PHE A 44 -2.59 10.60 5.62
N SER A 45 -3.11 11.41 6.50
CA SER A 45 -2.54 11.53 7.83
C SER A 45 -3.62 11.95 8.83
N LEU A 46 -3.31 11.82 10.12
CA LEU A 46 -4.17 12.34 11.20
C LEU A 46 -4.28 13.88 11.18
N HIS A 47 -3.49 14.54 10.34
CA HIS A 47 -3.60 15.97 10.09
C HIS A 47 -4.44 16.16 8.83
N ALA A 48 -5.67 16.61 9.02
CA ALA A 48 -6.61 16.83 7.93
C ALA A 48 -6.00 17.65 6.79
N SER A 49 -6.08 17.11 5.59
CA SER A 49 -5.82 17.88 4.38
C SER A 49 -7.08 18.66 4.01
N SER A 50 -6.92 19.94 3.65
CA SER A 50 -8.02 20.73 3.08
C SER A 50 -8.35 20.32 1.65
N TYR A 51 -7.59 19.41 1.07
CA TYR A 51 -7.74 18.93 -0.30
C TYR A 51 -8.24 17.49 -0.30
N PRO A 52 -9.50 17.24 -0.72
CA PRO A 52 -10.02 15.89 -0.85
C PRO A 52 -9.25 15.11 -1.92
N LEU A 53 -9.20 13.80 -1.76
CA LEU A 53 -8.65 12.92 -2.81
C LEU A 53 -9.52 13.02 -4.07
N ALA A 54 -8.87 13.06 -5.22
CA ALA A 54 -9.52 13.12 -6.51
C ALA A 54 -8.91 12.13 -7.48
N GLU A 55 -9.66 11.76 -8.50
CA GLU A 55 -9.20 10.89 -9.56
C GLU A 55 -7.87 11.38 -10.17
N ASN A 56 -7.02 10.45 -10.52
CA ASN A 56 -5.67 10.65 -11.09
C ASN A 56 -4.61 11.23 -10.13
N MET A 57 -4.93 11.50 -8.88
CA MET A 57 -3.91 11.79 -7.89
C MET A 57 -3.05 10.55 -7.61
N ILE A 58 -1.75 10.75 -7.43
CA ILE A 58 -0.80 9.71 -7.03
C ILE A 58 -0.46 9.94 -5.56
N VAL A 59 -0.49 8.84 -4.80
CA VAL A 59 -0.23 8.84 -3.36
C VAL A 59 0.62 7.65 -2.97
N SER A 60 1.40 7.79 -1.90
CA SER A 60 1.99 6.65 -1.21
C SER A 60 0.94 6.02 -0.28
N ILE A 61 1.08 4.73 0.01
CA ILE A 61 0.35 3.99 1.04
C ILE A 61 1.41 3.21 1.80
N GLU A 62 1.75 3.65 3.01
CA GLU A 62 2.96 3.23 3.72
C GLU A 62 2.73 2.95 5.21
N PRO A 63 1.73 2.17 5.60
CA PRO A 63 1.54 1.79 6.99
C PRO A 63 2.77 1.07 7.54
N GLY A 64 3.01 1.20 8.84
CA GLY A 64 4.16 0.59 9.46
C GLY A 64 3.92 0.16 10.89
N TYR A 65 4.79 -0.71 11.38
CA TYR A 65 4.87 -1.10 12.78
C TYR A 65 6.32 -1.00 13.26
N TYR A 66 6.51 -0.37 14.41
CA TYR A 66 7.85 -0.11 14.94
C TYR A 66 7.92 -0.50 16.40
N ARG A 67 8.88 -1.34 16.73
CA ARG A 67 9.19 -1.72 18.10
C ARG A 67 10.54 -1.13 18.51
N GLU A 68 10.52 -0.21 19.45
CA GLU A 68 11.71 0.49 19.90
C GLU A 68 12.82 -0.48 20.31
N ASN A 69 14.07 -0.17 19.88
CA ASN A 69 15.27 -0.99 20.08
C ASN A 69 15.20 -2.43 19.58
N ALA A 70 14.23 -2.78 18.71
CA ALA A 70 14.06 -4.13 18.18
C ALA A 70 13.99 -4.14 16.65
N PHE A 71 12.91 -3.65 16.04
CA PHE A 71 12.74 -3.65 14.59
C PHE A 71 11.67 -2.66 14.13
N GLY A 72 11.67 -2.38 12.83
CA GLY A 72 10.58 -1.70 12.14
C GLY A 72 10.21 -2.44 10.86
N ILE A 73 8.92 -2.42 10.52
CA ILE A 73 8.39 -2.95 9.27
C ILE A 73 7.53 -1.86 8.64
N ARG A 74 7.79 -1.57 7.37
CA ARG A 74 6.94 -0.71 6.52
C ARG A 74 6.75 -1.44 5.20
N ILE A 75 5.53 -1.52 4.73
CA ILE A 75 5.21 -1.97 3.38
C ILE A 75 4.59 -0.76 2.68
N GLU A 76 5.22 -0.35 1.60
CA GLU A 76 4.87 0.87 0.88
C GLU A 76 4.59 0.58 -0.58
N ASN A 77 3.46 1.06 -1.05
CA ASN A 77 3.10 1.08 -2.46
C ASN A 77 2.73 2.51 -2.88
N LEU A 78 3.07 2.88 -4.10
CA LEU A 78 2.44 3.99 -4.79
C LEU A 78 1.13 3.51 -5.40
N ALA A 79 0.11 4.36 -5.33
CA ALA A 79 -1.17 4.11 -5.95
C ALA A 79 -1.70 5.35 -6.67
N ARG A 80 -2.40 5.12 -7.78
CA ARG A 80 -3.21 6.12 -8.44
C ARG A 80 -4.65 6.02 -7.94
N ILE A 81 -5.28 7.14 -7.65
CA ILE A 81 -6.71 7.20 -7.37
C ILE A 81 -7.48 7.02 -8.68
N VAL A 82 -8.40 6.08 -8.71
CA VAL A 82 -9.29 5.83 -9.86
C VAL A 82 -10.74 5.76 -9.39
N VAL A 83 -11.67 6.01 -10.29
CA VAL A 83 -13.10 5.78 -10.05
C VAL A 83 -13.41 4.32 -10.32
N ASP A 84 -14.09 3.68 -9.41
CA ASP A 84 -14.67 2.36 -9.61
C ASP A 84 -15.95 2.48 -10.44
N GLU A 85 -15.97 1.85 -11.61
CA GLU A 85 -17.07 2.00 -12.59
C GLU A 85 -18.40 1.43 -12.07
N GLU A 86 -18.37 0.44 -11.18
CA GLU A 86 -19.59 -0.18 -10.64
C GLU A 86 -20.21 0.63 -9.51
N SER A 87 -19.39 1.12 -8.57
CA SER A 87 -19.85 1.82 -7.38
C SER A 87 -19.83 3.34 -7.52
N GLY A 88 -19.06 3.88 -8.47
CA GLY A 88 -18.77 5.31 -8.60
C GLY A 88 -17.87 5.86 -7.49
N MET A 89 -17.34 5.00 -6.62
CA MET A 89 -16.47 5.40 -5.52
C MET A 89 -15.00 5.44 -5.96
N LEU A 90 -14.19 6.19 -5.21
CA LEU A 90 -12.74 6.19 -5.42
C LEU A 90 -12.12 4.90 -4.87
N LYS A 91 -11.17 4.36 -5.63
CA LYS A 91 -10.34 3.22 -5.22
C LYS A 91 -8.88 3.43 -5.59
N PHE A 92 -7.99 2.63 -5.00
CA PHE A 92 -6.57 2.65 -5.29
C PHE A 92 -6.21 1.65 -6.40
N ALA A 93 -5.54 2.14 -7.44
CA ALA A 93 -4.88 1.30 -8.43
C ALA A 93 -3.37 1.30 -8.14
N VAL A 94 -2.84 0.17 -7.70
CA VAL A 94 -1.43 0.04 -7.30
C VAL A 94 -0.51 0.24 -8.50
N LEU A 95 0.50 1.08 -8.33
CA LEU A 95 1.55 1.38 -9.33
C LEU A 95 2.86 0.65 -9.06
N THR A 96 3.18 0.39 -7.78
CA THR A 96 4.42 -0.31 -7.40
C THR A 96 4.38 -1.76 -7.87
N LEU A 97 5.42 -2.17 -8.59
CA LEU A 97 5.56 -3.52 -9.13
C LEU A 97 6.82 -4.18 -8.56
N ALA A 98 6.77 -4.53 -7.28
CA ALA A 98 7.85 -5.22 -6.59
C ALA A 98 7.27 -6.38 -5.74
N PRO A 99 7.88 -7.57 -5.73
CA PRO A 99 7.38 -8.66 -4.91
C PRO A 99 7.54 -8.34 -3.42
N LEU A 100 6.54 -8.67 -2.63
CA LEU A 100 6.62 -8.64 -1.17
C LEU A 100 7.37 -9.88 -0.68
N ASP A 101 8.28 -9.71 0.29
CA ASP A 101 9.07 -10.82 0.84
C ASP A 101 8.19 -11.75 1.69
N LYS A 102 7.81 -12.89 1.12
CA LYS A 102 6.93 -13.87 1.76
C LYS A 102 7.52 -14.53 3.00
N ARG A 103 8.85 -14.51 3.17
CA ARG A 103 9.51 -15.11 4.34
C ARG A 103 9.16 -14.40 5.64
N LEU A 104 8.68 -13.18 5.56
CA LEU A 104 8.25 -12.36 6.70
C LEU A 104 6.73 -12.43 6.95
N ILE A 105 6.00 -13.20 6.16
CA ILE A 105 4.54 -13.30 6.23
C ILE A 105 4.15 -14.60 6.91
N ASP A 106 3.44 -14.49 8.03
CA ASP A 106 2.76 -15.64 8.64
C ASP A 106 1.39 -15.82 7.97
N LYS A 107 1.32 -16.76 7.03
CA LYS A 107 0.09 -17.02 6.26
C LYS A 107 -1.10 -17.48 7.12
N TYR A 108 -0.86 -18.02 8.30
CA TYR A 108 -1.93 -18.45 9.21
C TYR A 108 -2.62 -17.29 9.92
N LEU A 109 -2.07 -16.08 9.82
CA LEU A 109 -2.68 -14.85 10.31
C LEU A 109 -3.48 -14.11 9.22
N LEU A 110 -3.40 -14.55 7.96
CA LEU A 110 -4.11 -13.98 6.83
C LEU A 110 -5.45 -14.70 6.60
N THR A 111 -6.42 -13.96 6.13
CA THR A 111 -7.66 -14.52 5.57
C THR A 111 -7.44 -15.05 4.15
N ASP A 112 -8.34 -15.89 3.67
CA ASP A 112 -8.28 -16.42 2.29
C ASP A 112 -8.34 -15.28 1.25
N GLU A 113 -9.09 -14.21 1.53
CA GLU A 113 -9.18 -13.01 0.68
C GLU A 113 -7.84 -12.26 0.61
N GLU A 114 -7.15 -12.10 1.74
CA GLU A 114 -5.83 -11.46 1.80
C GLU A 114 -4.76 -12.29 1.09
N ILE A 115 -4.80 -13.61 1.23
CA ILE A 115 -3.92 -14.53 0.50
C ILE A 115 -4.20 -14.44 -1.01
N SER A 116 -5.46 -14.45 -1.42
CA SER A 116 -5.84 -14.31 -2.83
C SER A 116 -5.36 -12.98 -3.40
N TRP A 117 -5.59 -11.87 -2.69
CA TRP A 117 -5.13 -10.56 -3.09
C TRP A 117 -3.61 -10.50 -3.28
N LEU A 118 -2.84 -11.06 -2.34
CA LEU A 118 -1.38 -11.08 -2.40
C LEU A 118 -0.87 -11.93 -3.57
N ASN A 119 -1.49 -13.08 -3.82
CA ASN A 119 -1.16 -13.92 -4.96
C ASN A 119 -1.49 -13.23 -6.29
N ASP A 120 -2.60 -12.50 -6.37
CA ASP A 120 -2.99 -11.71 -7.55
C ASP A 120 -2.01 -10.56 -7.79
N TYR A 121 -1.61 -9.85 -6.73
CA TYR A 121 -0.58 -8.82 -6.79
C TYR A 121 0.76 -9.37 -7.31
N HIS A 122 1.23 -10.50 -6.77
CA HIS A 122 2.46 -11.14 -7.24
C HIS A 122 2.36 -11.62 -8.70
N ARG A 123 1.20 -12.11 -9.12
CA ARG A 123 0.97 -12.49 -10.53
C ARG A 123 1.06 -11.27 -11.46
N ASP A 124 0.51 -10.16 -11.04
CA ASP A 124 0.59 -8.88 -11.77
C ASP A 124 2.05 -8.39 -11.89
N VAL A 125 2.80 -8.43 -10.79
CA VAL A 125 4.24 -8.10 -10.78
C VAL A 125 4.99 -8.99 -11.76
N LEU A 126 4.81 -10.31 -11.67
CA LEU A 126 5.47 -11.27 -12.55
C LEU A 126 5.15 -11.01 -14.02
N GLN A 127 3.88 -10.80 -14.35
CA GLN A 127 3.43 -10.57 -15.71
C GLN A 127 3.98 -9.27 -16.30
N LYS A 128 3.95 -8.20 -15.53
CA LYS A 128 4.32 -6.86 -16.01
C LYS A 128 5.81 -6.61 -16.03
N VAL A 129 6.57 -7.21 -15.12
CA VAL A 129 8.02 -6.98 -14.98
C VAL A 129 8.85 -7.96 -15.81
N SER A 130 8.43 -9.23 -15.92
CA SER A 130 9.19 -10.27 -16.65
C SER A 130 9.66 -9.87 -18.07
N PRO A 131 8.88 -9.14 -18.90
CA PRO A 131 9.32 -8.77 -20.24
C PRO A 131 10.61 -7.93 -20.31
N TYR A 132 10.98 -7.29 -19.21
CA TYR A 132 12.13 -6.39 -19.11
C TYR A 132 13.36 -7.04 -18.48
N LEU A 133 13.27 -8.33 -18.08
CA LEU A 133 14.29 -9.04 -17.32
C LEU A 133 15.05 -10.05 -18.20
N THR A 134 16.28 -10.34 -17.81
CA THR A 134 17.05 -11.49 -18.31
C THR A 134 16.44 -12.82 -17.86
N GLU A 135 16.83 -13.94 -18.49
CA GLU A 135 16.30 -15.26 -18.10
C GLU A 135 16.65 -15.63 -16.65
N GLU A 136 17.82 -15.26 -16.16
CA GLU A 136 18.21 -15.49 -14.77
C GLU A 136 17.34 -14.70 -13.79
N GLU A 137 17.10 -13.41 -14.06
CA GLU A 137 16.24 -12.54 -13.25
C GLU A 137 14.78 -13.02 -13.26
N LYS A 138 14.29 -13.54 -14.40
CA LYS A 138 12.94 -14.14 -14.49
C LYS A 138 12.79 -15.35 -13.58
N ILE A 139 13.81 -16.19 -13.46
CA ILE A 139 13.79 -17.35 -12.55
C ILE A 139 13.63 -16.85 -11.12
N TRP A 140 14.44 -15.88 -10.71
CA TRP A 140 14.33 -15.26 -9.38
C TRP A 140 12.97 -14.63 -9.15
N LEU A 141 12.49 -13.81 -10.10
CA LEU A 141 11.19 -13.14 -9.97
C LEU A 141 10.04 -14.13 -9.85
N LYS A 142 10.08 -15.23 -10.62
CA LYS A 142 9.07 -16.29 -10.56
C LYS A 142 9.02 -16.96 -9.18
N GLU A 143 10.17 -17.19 -8.55
CA GLU A 143 10.23 -17.72 -7.19
C GLU A 143 9.71 -16.70 -6.17
N ALA A 144 10.15 -15.45 -6.25
CA ALA A 144 9.70 -14.35 -5.40
C ALA A 144 8.17 -14.14 -5.46
N CYS A 145 7.59 -14.28 -6.65
CA CYS A 145 6.16 -14.13 -6.92
C CYS A 145 5.36 -15.44 -6.84
N SER A 146 5.96 -16.55 -6.40
CA SER A 146 5.19 -17.81 -6.24
C SER A 146 4.12 -17.66 -5.15
N SER A 147 3.04 -18.42 -5.26
CA SER A 147 1.92 -18.37 -4.32
C SER A 147 2.33 -18.64 -2.87
N LEU A 148 1.59 -18.08 -1.94
CA LEU A 148 1.68 -18.36 -0.50
C LEU A 148 1.09 -19.72 -0.17
#